data_3e471c4d5dd7edfb7355158bad696bf4
#
_entry.id   3e471c4d5dd7edfb7355158bad696bf4
#
_cell.length_a   1.000
_cell.length_b   1.000
_cell.length_c   1.000
_cell.angle_alpha   90.00
_cell.angle_beta   90.00
_cell.angle_gamma   90.00
#
_symmetry.space_group_name_H-M   'P 1'
#
loop_
_entity.id
_entity.type
_entity.pdbx_description
1 polymer ?
#
loop_
_entity_poly.entity_id
_entity_poly.type
_entity_poly.pdbx_seq_one_letter_code
_entity_poly.pdbx_strand_id
1 'polypeptide(L)'
;NTIIDNPDYQADQWKLYPTEVTAYTRIKKWRDEGTYVPYAEDHTNGISWKLAKVIAHSLKRVPPQVRVNRVIRDIPHKSIEGGVKCGNFRQLVEQQMKKDNIVPKDIREREIKLGNFDPNNCELFINHYEGSGGDEFFISYESQDQKILYGFTRLRLNREWHETMDNIKGHAFIRELHVYGQHTNVGNIHSNTGTQ
;
A
#
# COMPACT_ATOMS: atom_id res chain seq x y z
N ASN A 1 -0.63 -16.15 0.41
CA ASN A 1 -1.90 -15.71 -0.13
C ASN A 1 -2.97 -15.49 0.95
N THR A 2 -2.82 -16.08 2.14
CA THR A 2 -3.76 -15.95 3.26
C THR A 2 -4.09 -14.48 3.60
N ILE A 3 -3.09 -13.59 3.64
CA ILE A 3 -3.31 -12.16 3.97
C ILE A 3 -4.15 -11.44 2.91
N ILE A 4 -4.02 -11.81 1.64
CA ILE A 4 -4.74 -11.15 0.55
C ILE A 4 -6.18 -11.65 0.44
N ASP A 5 -6.37 -12.95 0.65
CA ASP A 5 -7.60 -13.64 0.29
C ASP A 5 -8.55 -13.83 1.49
N ASN A 6 -8.06 -13.65 2.73
CA ASN A 6 -8.87 -13.84 3.93
C ASN A 6 -9.50 -12.52 4.40
N PRO A 7 -10.84 -12.45 4.52
CA PRO A 7 -11.56 -11.25 5.00
C PRO A 7 -11.12 -10.75 6.37
N ASP A 8 -10.66 -11.64 7.27
CA ASP A 8 -10.20 -11.26 8.62
C ASP A 8 -8.89 -10.48 8.62
N TYR A 9 -8.11 -10.54 7.51
CA TYR A 9 -6.83 -9.85 7.36
C TYR A 9 -6.89 -8.67 6.38
N GLN A 10 -8.09 -8.25 5.98
CA GLN A 10 -8.23 -7.07 5.12
C GLN A 10 -7.81 -5.82 5.89
N ALA A 11 -6.76 -5.17 5.39
CA ALA A 11 -6.24 -3.92 5.95
C ALA A 11 -6.18 -2.84 4.86
N ASP A 12 -6.44 -1.60 5.26
CA ASP A 12 -6.44 -0.46 4.35
C ASP A 12 -5.04 -0.10 3.85
N GLN A 13 -4.03 -0.37 4.69
CA GLN A 13 -2.64 0.02 4.41
C GLN A 13 -1.67 -1.09 4.77
N TRP A 14 -0.72 -1.33 3.86
CA TRP A 14 0.32 -2.32 4.06
C TRP A 14 1.71 -1.69 4.09
N LYS A 15 2.57 -2.28 4.91
CA LYS A 15 4.00 -2.06 4.91
C LYS A 15 4.68 -3.42 4.75
N LEU A 16 5.38 -3.61 3.65
CA LEU A 16 6.12 -4.83 3.37
C LEU A 16 7.56 -4.65 3.84
N TYR A 17 7.87 -5.21 5.00
CA TYR A 17 9.19 -5.07 5.60
C TYR A 17 9.98 -6.37 5.47
N PRO A 18 10.99 -6.43 4.58
CA PRO A 18 11.94 -7.52 4.59
C PRO A 18 12.61 -7.65 5.95
N THR A 19 12.91 -8.87 6.36
CA THR A 19 13.63 -9.11 7.60
C THR A 19 15.08 -8.67 7.44
N GLU A 20 15.53 -7.81 8.34
CA GLU A 20 16.91 -7.32 8.39
C GLU A 20 17.55 -7.72 9.71
N VAL A 21 18.81 -8.11 9.65
CA VAL A 21 19.62 -8.47 10.82
C VAL A 21 20.37 -7.23 11.29
N THR A 22 20.14 -6.85 12.54
CA THR A 22 20.81 -5.72 13.19
C THR A 22 21.51 -6.16 14.46
N ALA A 23 22.50 -5.41 14.91
CA ALA A 23 23.22 -5.68 16.16
C ALA A 23 22.26 -5.84 17.37
N TYR A 24 22.68 -6.61 18.35
CA TYR A 24 21.97 -6.84 19.63
C TYR A 24 20.58 -7.48 19.50
N THR A 25 20.26 -8.09 18.36
CA THR A 25 18.98 -8.78 18.14
C THR A 25 19.11 -10.29 18.23
N ARG A 26 18.00 -10.96 18.60
CA ARG A 26 17.96 -12.42 18.64
C ARG A 26 18.18 -13.03 17.25
N ILE A 27 17.72 -12.36 16.19
CA ILE A 27 17.89 -12.83 14.81
C ILE A 27 19.36 -12.81 14.38
N LYS A 28 20.16 -11.83 14.89
CA LYS A 28 21.60 -11.83 14.68
C LYS A 28 22.26 -13.07 15.29
N LYS A 29 21.89 -13.42 16.53
CA LYS A 29 22.39 -14.64 17.18
C LYS A 29 22.08 -15.88 16.34
N TRP A 30 20.86 -16.02 15.85
CA TRP A 30 20.48 -17.14 14.98
C TRP A 30 21.26 -17.19 13.66
N ARG A 31 21.54 -16.02 13.07
CA ARG A 31 22.38 -15.92 11.88
C ARG A 31 23.83 -16.35 12.17
N ASP A 32 24.41 -15.85 13.27
CA ASP A 32 25.78 -16.20 13.67
C ASP A 32 25.91 -17.69 13.99
N GLU A 33 24.87 -18.32 14.52
CA GLU A 33 24.76 -19.76 14.78
C GLU A 33 24.46 -20.60 13.51
N GLY A 34 24.21 -19.95 12.38
CA GLY A 34 23.86 -20.61 11.11
C GLY A 34 22.45 -21.19 11.07
N THR A 35 21.61 -20.93 12.08
CA THR A 35 20.21 -21.40 12.14
C THR A 35 19.23 -20.52 11.36
N TYR A 36 19.66 -19.32 10.95
CA TYR A 36 18.88 -18.38 10.14
C TYR A 36 19.75 -17.76 9.03
N VAL A 37 19.23 -17.80 7.80
CA VAL A 37 19.82 -17.11 6.65
C VAL A 37 18.82 -16.08 6.13
N PRO A 38 19.17 -14.77 6.08
CA PRO A 38 18.29 -13.77 5.53
C PRO A 38 17.94 -14.03 4.09
N TYR A 39 16.65 -14.05 3.76
CA TYR A 39 16.15 -14.29 2.40
C TYR A 39 16.72 -13.30 1.37
N ALA A 40 17.04 -12.09 1.81
CA ALA A 40 17.52 -11.01 0.98
C ALA A 40 19.04 -10.97 0.81
N GLU A 41 19.79 -11.93 1.35
CA GLU A 41 21.27 -12.00 1.20
C GLU A 41 21.74 -12.55 -0.16
N ASP A 42 20.83 -12.94 -1.03
CA ASP A 42 21.14 -13.29 -2.41
C ASP A 42 21.40 -12.02 -3.22
N HIS A 43 22.62 -11.51 -3.14
CA HIS A 43 23.02 -10.25 -3.79
C HIS A 43 23.83 -10.52 -5.05
N THR A 44 23.31 -10.01 -6.18
CA THR A 44 24.12 -9.81 -7.38
C THR A 44 24.50 -8.34 -7.46
N ASN A 45 25.78 -8.01 -7.30
CA ASN A 45 26.26 -6.62 -7.25
C ASN A 45 25.59 -5.76 -6.15
N GLY A 46 25.35 -6.33 -4.98
CA GLY A 46 24.69 -5.64 -3.85
C GLY A 46 23.17 -5.49 -3.99
N ILE A 47 22.57 -6.12 -4.96
CA ILE A 47 21.14 -6.02 -5.26
C ILE A 47 20.43 -7.34 -4.97
N SER A 48 19.42 -7.31 -4.13
CA SER A 48 18.58 -8.47 -3.83
C SER A 48 17.45 -8.65 -4.87
N TRP A 49 17.79 -9.13 -6.06
CA TRP A 49 16.81 -9.34 -7.13
C TRP A 49 15.74 -10.39 -6.78
N LYS A 50 16.11 -11.42 -6.05
CA LYS A 50 15.17 -12.44 -5.59
C LYS A 50 14.05 -11.83 -4.74
N LEU A 51 14.40 -10.97 -3.78
CA LEU A 51 13.42 -10.27 -2.97
C LEU A 51 12.62 -9.26 -3.79
N ALA A 52 13.26 -8.50 -4.69
CA ALA A 52 12.57 -7.57 -5.57
C ALA A 52 11.49 -8.28 -6.41
N LYS A 53 11.80 -9.47 -6.93
CA LYS A 53 10.85 -10.31 -7.66
C LYS A 53 9.68 -10.76 -6.79
N VAL A 54 9.93 -11.22 -5.57
CA VAL A 54 8.87 -11.63 -4.63
C VAL A 54 7.94 -10.46 -4.30
N ILE A 55 8.50 -9.28 -4.01
CA ILE A 55 7.70 -8.08 -3.73
C ILE A 55 6.90 -7.65 -4.96
N ALA A 56 7.51 -7.60 -6.15
CA ALA A 56 6.82 -7.26 -7.39
C ALA A 56 5.61 -8.19 -7.67
N HIS A 57 5.79 -9.50 -7.51
CA HIS A 57 4.71 -10.47 -7.65
C HIS A 57 3.64 -10.34 -6.56
N SER A 58 4.02 -9.93 -5.34
CA SER A 58 3.06 -9.62 -4.28
C SER A 58 2.23 -8.39 -4.63
N LEU A 59 2.86 -7.32 -5.11
CA LEU A 59 2.18 -6.08 -5.54
C LEU A 59 1.16 -6.31 -6.67
N LYS A 60 1.42 -7.27 -7.56
CA LYS A 60 0.45 -7.67 -8.61
C LYS A 60 -0.91 -8.08 -8.03
N ARG A 61 -0.91 -8.64 -6.82
CA ARG A 61 -2.11 -9.21 -6.18
C ARG A 61 -2.75 -8.28 -5.15
N VAL A 62 -2.11 -7.17 -4.83
CA VAL A 62 -2.67 -6.19 -3.90
C VAL A 62 -3.98 -5.64 -4.46
N PRO A 63 -5.08 -5.69 -3.69
CA PRO A 63 -6.37 -5.16 -4.11
C PRO A 63 -6.34 -3.62 -4.31
N PRO A 64 -7.19 -3.08 -5.18
CA PRO A 64 -7.18 -1.66 -5.54
C PRO A 64 -7.52 -0.72 -4.36
N GLN A 65 -8.23 -1.20 -3.35
CA GLN A 65 -8.57 -0.46 -2.14
C GLN A 65 -7.43 -0.40 -1.12
N VAL A 66 -6.34 -1.13 -1.31
CA VAL A 66 -5.21 -1.17 -0.37
C VAL A 66 -4.13 -0.18 -0.80
N ARG A 67 -3.52 0.49 0.18
CA ARG A 67 -2.34 1.35 -0.04
C ARG A 67 -1.07 0.66 0.45
N VAL A 68 -0.10 0.44 -0.42
CA VAL A 68 1.22 -0.05 -0.03
C VAL A 68 2.16 1.12 0.27
N ASN A 69 2.27 1.47 1.54
CA ASN A 69 3.04 2.63 1.97
C ASN A 69 4.55 2.44 1.81
N ARG A 70 5.06 1.26 2.17
CA ARG A 70 6.50 0.99 2.16
C ARG A 70 6.79 -0.46 1.75
N VAL A 71 7.91 -0.65 1.06
CA VAL A 71 8.45 -1.97 0.67
C VAL A 71 9.82 -2.24 1.29
N ILE A 72 10.29 -1.34 2.15
CA ILE A 72 11.54 -1.47 2.90
C ILE A 72 11.43 -0.68 4.22
N ARG A 73 12.20 -1.09 5.20
CA ARG A 73 12.34 -0.41 6.48
C ARG A 73 13.42 0.66 6.40
N ASP A 74 13.18 1.82 7.03
CA ASP A 74 14.17 2.90 7.12
C ASP A 74 15.16 2.58 8.25
N ILE A 75 16.15 1.72 7.97
CA ILE A 75 17.25 1.41 8.87
C ILE A 75 18.54 1.93 8.22
N PRO A 76 19.38 2.66 8.96
CA PRO A 76 20.68 3.10 8.43
C PRO A 76 21.49 1.90 7.94
N HIS A 77 22.05 1.98 6.73
CA HIS A 77 22.81 0.88 6.11
C HIS A 77 23.94 0.34 6.99
N LYS A 78 24.58 1.23 7.76
CA LYS A 78 25.65 0.87 8.70
C LYS A 78 25.17 -0.05 9.83
N SER A 79 23.88 -0.04 10.13
CA SER A 79 23.29 -0.85 11.20
C SER A 79 22.78 -2.20 10.69
N ILE A 80 22.74 -2.43 9.38
CA ILE A 80 22.28 -3.68 8.77
C ILE A 80 23.48 -4.60 8.60
N GLU A 81 23.48 -5.70 9.32
CA GLU A 81 24.51 -6.74 9.22
C GLU A 81 24.14 -7.82 8.18
N GLY A 82 22.85 -8.06 8.00
CA GLY A 82 22.32 -9.01 7.00
C GLY A 82 20.95 -8.58 6.49
N GLY A 83 20.63 -8.92 5.24
CA GLY A 83 19.39 -8.52 4.57
C GLY A 83 19.60 -7.43 3.52
N VAL A 84 18.60 -6.57 3.29
CA VAL A 84 18.63 -5.56 2.23
C VAL A 84 19.48 -4.37 2.63
N LYS A 85 20.62 -4.17 1.96
CA LYS A 85 21.51 -3.01 2.16
C LYS A 85 21.36 -1.98 1.02
N CYS A 86 20.14 -1.71 0.59
CA CYS A 86 19.88 -0.90 -0.60
C CYS A 86 18.80 0.15 -0.28
N GLY A 87 19.18 1.42 -0.24
CA GLY A 87 18.26 2.53 0.07
C GLY A 87 17.21 2.82 -1.00
N ASN A 88 17.46 2.41 -2.25
CA ASN A 88 16.57 2.59 -3.37
C ASN A 88 15.80 1.30 -3.75
N PHE A 89 15.57 0.41 -2.79
CA PHE A 89 14.98 -0.90 -3.04
C PHE A 89 13.61 -0.82 -3.77
N ARG A 90 12.79 0.21 -3.48
CA ARG A 90 11.52 0.41 -4.21
C ARG A 90 11.76 0.57 -5.72
N GLN A 91 12.78 1.31 -6.13
CA GLN A 91 13.11 1.48 -7.55
C GLN A 91 13.50 0.15 -8.21
N LEU A 92 14.16 -0.75 -7.46
CA LEU A 92 14.47 -2.09 -7.95
C LEU A 92 13.21 -2.93 -8.13
N VAL A 93 12.26 -2.83 -7.21
CA VAL A 93 10.94 -3.47 -7.33
C VAL A 93 10.20 -2.95 -8.56
N GLU A 94 10.21 -1.64 -8.80
CA GLU A 94 9.61 -1.01 -9.99
C GLU A 94 10.27 -1.48 -11.30
N GLN A 95 11.61 -1.60 -11.32
CA GLN A 95 12.32 -2.18 -12.46
C GLN A 95 11.92 -3.63 -12.71
N GLN A 96 11.80 -4.42 -11.65
CA GLN A 96 11.36 -5.81 -11.77
C GLN A 96 9.91 -5.89 -12.25
N MET A 97 9.01 -5.03 -11.76
CA MET A 97 7.63 -4.97 -12.25
C MET A 97 7.56 -4.66 -13.75
N LYS A 98 8.35 -3.68 -14.20
CA LYS A 98 8.44 -3.35 -15.65
C LYS A 98 8.93 -4.53 -16.47
N LYS A 99 9.97 -5.23 -16.00
CA LYS A 99 10.52 -6.43 -16.67
C LYS A 99 9.49 -7.55 -16.79
N ASP A 100 8.69 -7.75 -15.76
CA ASP A 100 7.69 -8.83 -15.68
C ASP A 100 6.31 -8.39 -16.21
N ASN A 101 6.18 -7.18 -16.79
CA ASN A 101 4.92 -6.57 -17.25
C ASN A 101 3.84 -6.57 -16.17
N ILE A 102 4.23 -6.27 -14.92
CA ILE A 102 3.33 -6.15 -13.78
C ILE A 102 2.86 -4.70 -13.65
N VAL A 103 1.54 -4.50 -13.69
CA VAL A 103 0.89 -3.23 -13.39
C VAL A 103 0.24 -3.37 -12.01
N PRO A 104 0.76 -2.72 -10.97
CA PRO A 104 0.14 -2.74 -9.65
C PRO A 104 -1.14 -1.92 -9.64
N LYS A 105 -2.08 -2.31 -8.76
CA LYS A 105 -3.41 -1.69 -8.65
C LYS A 105 -3.62 -0.96 -7.32
N ASP A 106 -2.63 -0.97 -6.46
CA ASP A 106 -2.74 -0.33 -5.16
C ASP A 106 -2.89 1.20 -5.27
N ILE A 107 -3.44 1.81 -4.24
CA ILE A 107 -3.74 3.25 -4.21
C ILE A 107 -2.50 4.09 -4.55
N ARG A 108 -1.34 3.77 -3.96
CA ARG A 108 -0.12 4.57 -4.12
C ARG A 108 0.39 4.64 -5.56
N GLU A 109 0.20 3.59 -6.34
CA GLU A 109 0.62 3.57 -7.74
C GLU A 109 -0.36 4.32 -8.65
N ARG A 110 -1.62 4.42 -8.23
CA ARG A 110 -2.69 5.04 -9.01
C ARG A 110 -3.02 6.48 -8.60
N GLU A 111 -2.64 6.92 -7.39
CA GLU A 111 -2.92 8.28 -6.93
C GLU A 111 -2.36 9.31 -7.91
N ILE A 112 -3.17 10.29 -8.29
CA ILE A 112 -2.71 11.42 -9.11
C ILE A 112 -1.65 12.20 -8.32
N LYS A 113 -0.47 12.38 -8.90
CA LYS A 113 0.66 13.05 -8.24
C LYS A 113 0.66 14.54 -8.59
N LEU A 114 1.23 14.88 -9.72
CA LEU A 114 1.33 16.25 -10.22
C LEU A 114 0.61 16.42 -11.57
N GLY A 115 -0.29 15.49 -11.90
CA GLY A 115 -1.03 15.52 -13.15
C GLY A 115 -2.24 16.45 -13.08
N ASN A 116 -2.71 16.89 -14.24
CA ASN A 116 -3.95 17.63 -14.36
C ASN A 116 -5.13 16.67 -14.20
N PHE A 117 -6.11 17.08 -13.39
CA PHE A 117 -7.39 16.42 -13.33
C PHE A 117 -8.13 16.64 -14.67
N ASP A 118 -8.63 15.54 -15.27
CA ASP A 118 -9.49 15.59 -16.44
C ASP A 118 -10.92 15.18 -16.05
N PRO A 119 -11.84 16.15 -15.91
CA PRO A 119 -13.22 15.86 -15.51
C PRO A 119 -13.97 15.01 -16.56
N ASN A 120 -13.53 15.03 -17.85
CA ASN A 120 -14.18 14.24 -18.90
C ASN A 120 -13.75 12.77 -18.90
N ASN A 121 -12.66 12.46 -18.20
CA ASN A 121 -12.13 11.11 -18.03
C ASN A 121 -12.18 10.69 -16.55
N CYS A 122 -13.26 11.04 -15.85
CA CYS A 122 -13.44 10.73 -14.45
C CYS A 122 -14.77 10.06 -14.21
N GLU A 123 -14.75 8.88 -13.61
CA GLU A 123 -15.95 8.10 -13.28
C GLU A 123 -15.96 7.65 -11.84
N LEU A 124 -17.17 7.41 -11.31
CA LEU A 124 -17.38 6.85 -9.98
C LEU A 124 -17.34 5.33 -10.03
N PHE A 125 -16.47 4.73 -9.23
CA PHE A 125 -16.40 3.28 -9.04
C PHE A 125 -16.74 2.90 -7.60
N ILE A 126 -17.39 1.76 -7.42
CA ILE A 126 -17.73 1.19 -6.11
C ILE A 126 -17.19 -0.23 -6.08
N ASN A 127 -16.19 -0.45 -5.23
CA ASN A 127 -15.66 -1.78 -4.97
C ASN A 127 -16.13 -2.26 -3.60
N HIS A 128 -16.98 -3.30 -3.61
CA HIS A 128 -17.48 -3.94 -2.40
C HIS A 128 -16.61 -5.14 -2.04
N TYR A 129 -16.26 -5.25 -0.77
CA TYR A 129 -15.52 -6.39 -0.22
C TYR A 129 -15.93 -6.65 1.23
N GLU A 130 -15.68 -7.86 1.68
CA GLU A 130 -15.92 -8.25 3.07
C GLU A 130 -14.67 -8.02 3.91
N GLY A 131 -14.82 -7.50 5.12
CA GLY A 131 -13.73 -7.31 6.06
C GLY A 131 -14.18 -7.41 7.51
N SER A 132 -13.58 -8.33 8.27
CA SER A 132 -13.78 -8.48 9.73
C SER A 132 -15.24 -8.38 10.18
N GLY A 133 -16.13 -9.17 9.55
CA GLY A 133 -17.54 -9.25 9.92
C GLY A 133 -18.42 -8.06 9.48
N GLY A 134 -17.96 -7.28 8.53
CA GLY A 134 -18.73 -6.18 7.92
C GLY A 134 -18.56 -6.11 6.42
N ASP A 135 -19.40 -5.30 5.80
CA ASP A 135 -19.33 -4.98 4.38
C ASP A 135 -18.59 -3.65 4.21
N GLU A 136 -17.54 -3.66 3.42
CA GLU A 136 -16.70 -2.52 3.13
C GLU A 136 -16.92 -2.06 1.69
N PHE A 137 -17.03 -0.75 1.51
CA PHE A 137 -17.19 -0.13 0.20
C PHE A 137 -16.06 0.87 0.00
N PHE A 138 -15.23 0.62 -0.98
CA PHE A 138 -14.25 1.58 -1.48
C PHE A 138 -14.90 2.31 -2.65
N ILE A 139 -15.33 3.53 -2.40
CA ILE A 139 -16.03 4.38 -3.36
C ILE A 139 -15.02 5.41 -3.85
N SER A 140 -14.71 5.38 -5.13
CA SER A 140 -13.60 6.16 -5.70
C SER A 140 -13.98 6.89 -6.98
N TYR A 141 -13.38 8.06 -7.19
CA TYR A 141 -13.32 8.71 -8.49
C TYR A 141 -11.99 8.35 -9.15
N GLU A 142 -12.07 7.74 -10.32
CA GLU A 142 -10.91 7.23 -11.07
C GLU A 142 -11.03 7.60 -12.55
N SER A 143 -9.91 7.52 -13.29
CA SER A 143 -9.98 7.53 -14.75
C SER A 143 -10.77 6.32 -15.26
N GLN A 144 -11.41 6.45 -16.43
CA GLN A 144 -12.23 5.37 -17.02
C GLN A 144 -11.48 4.04 -17.15
N ASP A 145 -10.17 4.08 -17.37
CA ASP A 145 -9.29 2.90 -17.42
C ASP A 145 -8.77 2.46 -16.04
N GLN A 146 -9.23 3.09 -14.95
CA GLN A 146 -8.87 2.85 -13.55
C GLN A 146 -7.37 2.94 -13.22
N LYS A 147 -6.58 3.64 -14.05
CA LYS A 147 -5.15 3.82 -13.80
C LYS A 147 -4.81 5.04 -12.96
N ILE A 148 -5.72 6.00 -12.87
CA ILE A 148 -5.53 7.22 -12.07
C ILE A 148 -6.65 7.31 -11.04
N LEU A 149 -6.26 7.44 -9.77
CA LEU A 149 -7.16 7.65 -8.65
C LEU A 149 -7.15 9.13 -8.25
N TYR A 150 -8.30 9.78 -8.32
CA TYR A 150 -8.45 11.19 -7.96
C TYR A 150 -8.86 11.40 -6.51
N GLY A 151 -9.66 10.49 -5.97
CA GLY A 151 -10.09 10.51 -4.59
C GLY A 151 -10.95 9.30 -4.24
N PHE A 152 -11.14 9.08 -2.95
CA PHE A 152 -11.97 7.97 -2.48
C PHE A 152 -12.57 8.24 -1.11
N THR A 153 -13.60 7.48 -0.79
CA THR A 153 -14.10 7.29 0.57
C THR A 153 -14.23 5.81 0.90
N ARG A 154 -14.05 5.46 2.17
CA ARG A 154 -14.30 4.12 2.70
C ARG A 154 -15.54 4.16 3.57
N LEU A 155 -16.55 3.42 3.16
CA LEU A 155 -17.76 3.20 3.92
C LEU A 155 -17.77 1.78 4.46
N ARG A 156 -18.02 1.62 5.75
CA ARG A 156 -18.23 0.32 6.39
C ARG A 156 -19.66 0.20 6.85
N LEU A 157 -20.29 -0.93 6.54
CA LEU A 157 -21.56 -1.35 7.10
C LEU A 157 -21.32 -2.58 7.99
N ASN A 158 -21.60 -2.45 9.29
CA ASN A 158 -21.52 -3.58 10.19
C ASN A 158 -22.75 -4.46 10.02
N ARG A 159 -22.57 -5.78 10.00
CA ARG A 159 -23.67 -6.75 9.92
C ARG A 159 -24.47 -6.82 11.21
N GLU A 160 -23.80 -6.54 12.33
CA GLU A 160 -24.41 -6.52 13.64
C GLU A 160 -24.21 -5.14 14.29
N TRP A 161 -25.11 -4.79 15.20
CA TRP A 161 -24.96 -3.57 15.99
C TRP A 161 -23.78 -3.71 16.94
N HIS A 162 -22.77 -2.88 16.79
CA HIS A 162 -21.63 -2.81 17.70
C HIS A 162 -21.52 -1.42 18.32
N GLU A 163 -21.40 -1.38 19.64
CA GLU A 163 -20.93 -0.21 20.35
C GLU A 163 -19.40 -0.22 20.30
N THR A 164 -18.82 0.51 19.38
CA THR A 164 -17.36 0.57 19.20
C THR A 164 -16.68 1.51 20.17
N MET A 165 -17.40 2.53 20.61
CA MET A 165 -17.00 3.50 21.63
C MET A 165 -18.27 4.03 22.29
N ASP A 166 -18.18 4.50 23.55
CA ASP A 166 -19.33 4.97 24.32
C ASP A 166 -20.17 6.06 23.61
N ASN A 167 -19.55 6.81 22.71
CA ASN A 167 -20.18 7.92 22.00
C ASN A 167 -20.48 7.64 20.50
N ILE A 168 -20.11 6.46 19.99
CA ILE A 168 -20.30 6.09 18.59
C ILE A 168 -21.13 4.83 18.51
N LYS A 169 -22.41 5.01 18.13
CA LYS A 169 -23.36 3.93 17.94
C LYS A 169 -23.82 3.91 16.50
N GLY A 170 -23.70 2.79 15.83
CA GLY A 170 -24.23 2.71 14.47
C GLY A 170 -23.79 1.50 13.68
N HIS A 171 -24.53 1.25 12.61
CA HIS A 171 -24.22 0.19 11.66
C HIS A 171 -23.34 0.66 10.50
N ALA A 172 -23.22 1.96 10.28
CA ALA A 172 -22.49 2.54 9.15
C ALA A 172 -21.44 3.56 9.61
N PHE A 173 -20.25 3.49 9.03
CA PHE A 173 -19.14 4.41 9.32
C PHE A 173 -18.44 4.84 8.04
N ILE A 174 -18.26 6.15 7.85
CA ILE A 174 -17.26 6.67 6.92
C ILE A 174 -15.92 6.63 7.64
N ARG A 175 -15.04 5.71 7.23
CA ARG A 175 -13.75 5.46 7.88
C ARG A 175 -12.63 6.34 7.38
N GLU A 176 -12.71 6.75 6.12
CA GLU A 176 -11.71 7.58 5.47
C GLU A 176 -12.36 8.35 4.32
N LEU A 177 -11.94 9.59 4.13
CA LEU A 177 -12.18 10.39 2.93
C LEU A 177 -10.85 11.01 2.51
N HIS A 178 -10.43 10.78 1.27
CA HIS A 178 -9.18 11.31 0.75
C HIS A 178 -9.35 11.81 -0.67
N VAL A 179 -8.85 13.02 -0.94
CA VAL A 179 -8.82 13.61 -2.27
C VAL A 179 -7.35 13.88 -2.61
N TYR A 180 -6.94 13.50 -3.82
CA TYR A 180 -5.59 13.70 -4.31
C TYR A 180 -5.54 14.89 -5.27
N GLY A 181 -4.40 15.57 -5.33
CA GLY A 181 -4.19 16.69 -6.23
C GLY A 181 -3.36 17.79 -5.61
N GLN A 182 -3.37 18.94 -6.25
CA GLN A 182 -2.67 20.12 -5.72
C GLN A 182 -3.49 20.78 -4.62
N HIS A 183 -2.82 21.19 -3.55
CA HIS A 183 -3.47 21.98 -2.49
C HIS A 183 -3.90 23.35 -3.01
N THR A 184 -5.11 23.76 -2.68
CA THR A 184 -5.57 25.13 -2.88
C THR A 184 -5.63 25.86 -1.54
N ASN A 185 -5.32 27.17 -1.57
CA ASN A 185 -5.48 28.02 -0.40
C ASN A 185 -6.97 28.11 -0.02
N VAL A 186 -7.27 28.01 1.26
CA VAL A 186 -8.62 28.19 1.79
C VAL A 186 -9.13 29.57 1.38
N GLY A 187 -10.29 29.63 0.72
CA GLY A 187 -10.90 30.86 0.21
C GLY A 187 -10.78 31.09 -1.30
N ASN A 188 -9.98 30.31 -2.04
CA ASN A 188 -9.93 30.37 -3.50
C ASN A 188 -10.96 29.39 -4.11
N ILE A 189 -12.14 29.90 -4.45
CA ILE A 189 -13.27 29.11 -4.96
C ILE A 189 -13.13 28.75 -6.46
N HIS A 190 -12.13 29.26 -7.17
CA HIS A 190 -12.03 29.19 -8.63
C HIS A 190 -10.68 28.67 -9.12
N SER A 191 -10.31 27.44 -8.78
CA SER A 191 -9.26 26.76 -9.55
C SER A 191 -9.85 25.54 -10.25
N ASN A 192 -9.76 25.52 -11.58
CA ASN A 192 -10.08 24.36 -12.43
C ASN A 192 -9.11 23.19 -12.23
N THR A 193 -8.31 23.20 -11.19
CA THR A 193 -7.40 22.12 -10.82
C THR A 193 -8.09 21.28 -9.74
N GLY A 194 -8.11 19.97 -9.93
CA GLY A 194 -8.55 19.04 -8.88
C GLY A 194 -7.86 19.37 -7.56
N THR A 195 -8.65 19.80 -6.58
CA THR A 195 -8.15 20.42 -5.35
C THR A 195 -8.47 19.53 -4.16
N GLN A 196 -7.51 19.40 -3.28
CA GLN A 196 -7.74 18.89 -1.93
C GLN A 196 -8.36 19.97 -1.05
#